data_ba74af70054ffea04e3923dffa568e51
#
_entry.id   ba74af70054ffea04e3923dffa568e51
#
_cell.length_a   1.000
_cell.length_b   1.000
_cell.length_c   1.000
_cell.angle_alpha   90.00
_cell.angle_beta   90.00
_cell.angle_gamma   90.00
#
_symmetry.space_group_name_H-M   'P 1'
#
loop_
_entity.id
_entity.type
_entity.pdbx_description
1 polymer ?
#
loop_
_entity_poly.entity_id
_entity_poly.type
_entity_poly.pdbx_seq_one_letter_code
_entity_poly.pdbx_strand_id
1 'polypeptide(L)'
;MDRPLRILDLGTGTGFFAFLLAAQGHEVTGIDLTPDMIREAERTAEALGIEASFYVMDAEQPAFAPGSFDVLVTRNLTWGLPHLAQAYEAWHDLLKPGGVLVNFDADYCREKEPEALPADHAHKSIAPGLMKEYEAFKEELRPGQKPRPVWDQELLAAAGFRQIQVDRTVWQRIYPKPDEFYNPTPIFTLAAFA
;
A
#
# COMPACT_ATOMS: atom_id res chain seq x y z
N MET A 1 -20.10 -2.00 12.29
CA MET A 1 -20.35 -2.88 11.11
C MET A 1 -20.80 -4.21 11.68
N ASP A 2 -21.88 -4.77 11.16
CA ASP A 2 -22.53 -5.93 11.81
C ASP A 2 -21.98 -7.30 11.38
N ARG A 3 -20.94 -7.35 10.51
CA ARG A 3 -20.31 -8.59 10.05
C ARG A 3 -18.82 -8.42 9.78
N PRO A 4 -18.01 -9.50 9.90
CA PRO A 4 -16.66 -9.52 9.36
C PRO A 4 -16.62 -9.17 7.88
N LEU A 5 -15.63 -8.38 7.48
CA LEU A 5 -15.33 -8.08 6.07
C LEU A 5 -14.21 -9.00 5.58
N ARG A 6 -14.26 -9.39 4.32
CA ARG A 6 -13.15 -10.05 3.63
C ARG A 6 -12.25 -8.98 3.03
N ILE A 7 -11.01 -8.90 3.53
CA ILE A 7 -10.05 -7.84 3.20
C ILE A 7 -8.81 -8.45 2.56
N LEU A 8 -8.33 -7.87 1.47
CA LEU A 8 -7.04 -8.19 0.88
C LEU A 8 -6.07 -7.03 1.14
N ASP A 9 -4.95 -7.33 1.78
CA ASP A 9 -3.82 -6.42 2.00
C ASP A 9 -2.77 -6.65 0.92
N LEU A 10 -2.72 -5.73 -0.05
CA LEU A 10 -1.87 -5.78 -1.23
C LEU A 10 -0.50 -5.17 -0.92
N GLY A 11 0.58 -5.96 -1.09
CA GLY A 11 1.91 -5.57 -0.63
C GLY A 11 1.97 -5.50 0.89
N THR A 12 1.48 -6.57 1.55
CA THR A 12 1.32 -6.63 3.01
C THR A 12 2.63 -6.45 3.78
N GLY A 13 3.78 -6.70 3.13
CA GLY A 13 5.08 -6.72 3.77
C GLY A 13 5.10 -7.70 4.94
N THR A 14 5.47 -7.20 6.12
CA THR A 14 5.47 -7.99 7.36
C THR A 14 4.11 -8.02 8.09
N GLY A 15 3.01 -7.63 7.41
CA GLY A 15 1.65 -7.84 7.91
C GLY A 15 1.03 -6.68 8.71
N PHE A 16 1.55 -5.46 8.63
CA PHE A 16 1.11 -4.34 9.45
C PHE A 16 -0.42 -4.08 9.39
N PHE A 17 -0.99 -3.87 8.20
CA PHE A 17 -2.43 -3.67 8.08
C PHE A 17 -3.20 -4.97 8.29
N ALA A 18 -2.67 -6.11 7.85
CA ALA A 18 -3.30 -7.40 8.06
C ALA A 18 -3.57 -7.64 9.54
N PHE A 19 -2.60 -7.38 10.42
CA PHE A 19 -2.78 -7.56 11.88
C PHE A 19 -3.78 -6.59 12.47
N LEU A 20 -3.70 -5.30 12.11
CA LEU A 20 -4.62 -4.29 12.62
C LEU A 20 -6.08 -4.61 12.28
N LEU A 21 -6.33 -5.10 11.07
CA LEU A 21 -7.68 -5.38 10.58
C LEU A 21 -8.20 -6.73 11.10
N ALA A 22 -7.34 -7.75 11.17
CA ALA A 22 -7.69 -9.05 11.75
C ALA A 22 -8.01 -8.93 13.25
N ALA A 23 -7.25 -8.12 13.99
CA ALA A 23 -7.53 -7.84 15.41
C ALA A 23 -8.88 -7.15 15.64
N GLN A 24 -9.48 -6.54 14.60
CA GLN A 24 -10.83 -5.98 14.64
C GLN A 24 -11.92 -6.99 14.24
N GLY A 25 -11.55 -8.26 14.03
CA GLY A 25 -12.47 -9.34 13.72
C GLY A 25 -12.81 -9.48 12.22
N HIS A 26 -11.96 -8.96 11.33
CA HIS A 26 -12.12 -9.12 9.89
C HIS A 26 -11.37 -10.37 9.37
N GLU A 27 -11.82 -10.92 8.24
CA GLU A 27 -11.15 -12.00 7.52
C GLU A 27 -10.09 -11.38 6.60
N VAL A 28 -8.81 -11.47 6.95
CA VAL A 28 -7.74 -10.79 6.24
C VAL A 28 -6.83 -11.77 5.51
N THR A 29 -6.56 -11.45 4.25
CA THR A 29 -5.55 -12.08 3.42
C THR A 29 -4.49 -11.04 3.08
N GLY A 30 -3.21 -11.32 3.33
CA GLY A 30 -2.08 -10.49 2.91
C GLY A 30 -1.32 -11.15 1.76
N ILE A 31 -0.92 -10.37 0.76
CA ILE A 31 -0.03 -10.83 -0.30
C ILE A 31 1.19 -9.92 -0.43
N ASP A 32 2.33 -10.51 -0.73
CA ASP A 32 3.57 -9.79 -1.05
C ASP A 32 4.41 -10.62 -2.03
N LEU A 33 5.16 -9.95 -2.88
CA LEU A 33 6.04 -10.63 -3.85
C LEU A 33 7.26 -11.27 -3.19
N THR A 34 7.64 -10.79 -2.00
CA THR A 34 8.86 -11.16 -1.29
C THR A 34 8.61 -12.31 -0.30
N PRO A 35 9.16 -13.54 -0.55
CA PRO A 35 8.93 -14.68 0.34
C PRO A 35 9.36 -14.43 1.80
N ASP A 36 10.43 -13.65 2.02
CA ASP A 36 10.92 -13.33 3.35
C ASP A 36 9.94 -12.46 4.15
N MET A 37 9.26 -11.52 3.47
CA MET A 37 8.21 -10.71 4.09
C MET A 37 7.03 -11.57 4.53
N ILE A 38 6.59 -12.50 3.68
CA ILE A 38 5.51 -13.42 4.00
C ILE A 38 5.88 -14.31 5.19
N ARG A 39 7.09 -14.90 5.21
CA ARG A 39 7.53 -15.70 6.35
C ARG A 39 7.57 -14.92 7.67
N GLU A 40 7.95 -13.64 7.61
CA GLU A 40 7.94 -12.78 8.79
C GLU A 40 6.51 -12.45 9.24
N ALA A 41 5.61 -12.18 8.30
CA ALA A 41 4.19 -11.95 8.60
C ALA A 41 3.55 -13.17 9.27
N GLU A 42 3.76 -14.39 8.72
CA GLU A 42 3.25 -15.65 9.31
C GLU A 42 3.79 -15.87 10.72
N ARG A 43 5.10 -15.71 10.94
CA ARG A 43 5.72 -15.85 12.25
C ARG A 43 5.17 -14.85 13.28
N THR A 44 4.96 -13.61 12.84
CA THR A 44 4.40 -12.57 13.71
C THR A 44 2.93 -12.83 14.03
N ALA A 45 2.14 -13.28 13.06
CA ALA A 45 0.75 -13.68 13.27
C ALA A 45 0.63 -14.79 14.32
N GLU A 46 1.47 -15.85 14.20
CA GLU A 46 1.52 -16.94 15.17
C GLU A 46 1.90 -16.43 16.57
N ALA A 47 2.93 -15.60 16.67
CA ALA A 47 3.39 -15.04 17.94
C ALA A 47 2.34 -14.15 18.65
N LEU A 48 1.52 -13.45 17.86
CA LEU A 48 0.46 -12.57 18.36
C LEU A 48 -0.88 -13.30 18.54
N GLY A 49 -1.02 -14.55 18.07
CA GLY A 49 -2.28 -15.29 18.06
C GLY A 49 -3.34 -14.65 17.15
N ILE A 50 -2.92 -14.04 16.04
CA ILE A 50 -3.79 -13.37 15.07
C ILE A 50 -4.07 -14.33 13.91
N GLU A 51 -5.35 -14.53 13.59
CA GLU A 51 -5.77 -15.31 12.43
C GLU A 51 -5.79 -14.44 11.16
N ALA A 52 -4.81 -14.64 10.27
CA ALA A 52 -4.75 -14.05 8.94
C ALA A 52 -4.05 -15.03 7.98
N SER A 53 -4.34 -14.93 6.68
CA SER A 53 -3.71 -15.78 5.66
C SER A 53 -2.69 -14.96 4.87
N PHE A 54 -1.53 -15.56 4.56
CA PHE A 54 -0.48 -14.87 3.81
C PHE A 54 -0.02 -15.70 2.61
N TYR A 55 0.23 -15.04 1.47
CA TYR A 55 0.68 -15.73 0.25
C TYR A 55 1.76 -14.92 -0.47
N VAL A 56 2.77 -15.62 -0.99
CA VAL A 56 3.71 -15.03 -1.95
C VAL A 56 2.99 -14.89 -3.28
N MET A 57 2.71 -13.65 -3.69
CA MET A 57 1.88 -13.38 -4.87
C MET A 57 2.17 -11.97 -5.42
N ASP A 58 2.10 -11.83 -6.75
CA ASP A 58 2.21 -10.54 -7.42
C ASP A 58 0.95 -9.69 -7.19
N ALA A 59 1.14 -8.50 -6.65
CA ALA A 59 0.05 -7.56 -6.40
C ALA A 59 -0.50 -6.94 -7.70
N GLU A 60 0.24 -6.93 -8.81
CA GLU A 60 -0.29 -6.47 -10.10
C GLU A 60 -1.29 -7.45 -10.71
N GLN A 61 -1.15 -8.76 -10.41
CA GLN A 61 -2.00 -9.82 -10.95
C GLN A 61 -2.41 -10.83 -9.86
N PRO A 62 -3.20 -10.41 -8.85
CA PRO A 62 -3.58 -11.30 -7.76
C PRO A 62 -4.48 -12.45 -8.25
N ALA A 63 -4.10 -13.70 -7.94
CA ALA A 63 -4.77 -14.90 -8.41
C ALA A 63 -5.97 -15.30 -7.52
N PHE A 64 -6.93 -14.40 -7.35
CA PHE A 64 -8.19 -14.66 -6.65
C PHE A 64 -9.38 -14.58 -7.62
N ALA A 65 -10.51 -15.17 -7.22
CA ALA A 65 -11.73 -15.09 -8.01
C ALA A 65 -12.30 -13.65 -7.99
N PRO A 66 -12.92 -13.18 -9.09
CA PRO A 66 -13.62 -11.91 -9.11
C PRO A 66 -14.68 -11.80 -7.99
N GLY A 67 -14.86 -10.59 -7.47
CA GLY A 67 -15.85 -10.33 -6.41
C GLY A 67 -15.57 -11.04 -5.09
N SER A 68 -14.29 -11.33 -4.78
CA SER A 68 -13.91 -12.08 -3.57
C SER A 68 -13.85 -11.22 -2.32
N PHE A 69 -13.58 -9.91 -2.45
CA PHE A 69 -13.26 -9.05 -1.32
C PHE A 69 -14.26 -7.91 -1.15
N ASP A 70 -14.51 -7.54 0.10
CA ASP A 70 -15.28 -6.35 0.47
C ASP A 70 -14.38 -5.10 0.46
N VAL A 71 -13.09 -5.26 0.80
CA VAL A 71 -12.10 -4.18 0.89
C VAL A 71 -10.76 -4.65 0.33
N LEU A 72 -10.12 -3.79 -0.44
CA LEU A 72 -8.70 -3.87 -0.74
C LEU A 72 -7.98 -2.74 0.01
N VAL A 73 -6.87 -3.06 0.65
CA VAL A 73 -6.03 -2.04 1.29
C VAL A 73 -4.60 -2.19 0.79
N THR A 74 -3.90 -1.07 0.64
CA THR A 74 -2.48 -1.06 0.28
C THR A 74 -1.78 0.15 0.88
N ARG A 75 -0.49 -0.01 1.17
CA ARG A 75 0.36 1.08 1.71
C ARG A 75 1.75 1.03 1.10
N ASN A 76 2.21 2.19 0.61
CA ASN A 76 3.56 2.35 0.04
C ASN A 76 3.89 1.31 -1.05
N LEU A 77 2.91 0.96 -1.87
CA LEU A 77 3.05 -0.05 -2.92
C LEU A 77 2.90 0.57 -4.31
N THR A 78 1.83 1.34 -4.54
CA THR A 78 1.41 1.74 -5.89
C THR A 78 2.40 2.67 -6.59
N TRP A 79 3.23 3.39 -5.83
CA TRP A 79 4.31 4.21 -6.40
C TRP A 79 5.36 3.38 -7.14
N GLY A 80 5.56 2.13 -6.71
CA GLY A 80 6.60 1.22 -7.23
C GLY A 80 6.10 0.19 -8.24
N LEU A 81 4.81 0.17 -8.60
CA LEU A 81 4.27 -0.78 -9.57
C LEU A 81 4.55 -0.32 -11.01
N PRO A 82 5.25 -1.14 -11.82
CA PRO A 82 5.52 -0.84 -13.23
C PRO A 82 4.25 -0.71 -14.08
N HIS A 83 3.21 -1.53 -13.80
CA HIS A 83 1.98 -1.61 -14.57
C HIS A 83 0.74 -1.18 -13.77
N LEU A 84 0.82 -0.03 -13.10
CA LEU A 84 -0.20 0.48 -12.17
C LEU A 84 -1.62 0.50 -12.76
N ALA A 85 -1.78 0.81 -14.05
CA ALA A 85 -3.08 0.80 -14.72
C ALA A 85 -3.70 -0.61 -14.71
N GLN A 86 -2.91 -1.62 -15.07
CA GLN A 86 -3.35 -3.02 -15.07
C GLN A 86 -3.64 -3.52 -13.66
N ALA A 87 -2.84 -3.11 -12.68
CA ALA A 87 -3.08 -3.44 -11.28
C ALA A 87 -4.46 -2.91 -10.82
N TYR A 88 -4.79 -1.66 -11.12
CA TYR A 88 -6.10 -1.09 -10.76
C TYR A 88 -7.28 -1.78 -11.46
N GLU A 89 -7.12 -2.19 -12.72
CA GLU A 89 -8.13 -3.00 -13.43
C GLU A 89 -8.33 -4.35 -12.73
N ALA A 90 -7.25 -5.08 -12.43
CA ALA A 90 -7.31 -6.35 -11.71
C ALA A 90 -7.94 -6.20 -10.31
N TRP A 91 -7.60 -5.14 -9.60
CA TRP A 91 -8.14 -4.87 -8.26
C TRP A 91 -9.63 -4.53 -8.28
N HIS A 92 -10.09 -3.79 -9.30
CA HIS A 92 -11.52 -3.53 -9.49
C HIS A 92 -12.31 -4.83 -9.61
N ASP A 93 -11.81 -5.79 -10.41
CA ASP A 93 -12.47 -7.08 -10.61
C ASP A 93 -12.52 -7.94 -9.34
N LEU A 94 -11.53 -7.80 -8.43
CA LEU A 94 -11.50 -8.53 -7.16
C LEU A 94 -12.54 -8.04 -6.15
N LEU A 95 -12.99 -6.80 -6.28
CA LEU A 95 -13.97 -6.22 -5.37
C LEU A 95 -15.39 -6.70 -5.67
N LYS A 96 -16.15 -6.93 -4.61
CA LYS A 96 -17.61 -7.09 -4.71
C LYS A 96 -18.22 -5.78 -5.16
N PRO A 97 -19.42 -5.80 -5.79
CA PRO A 97 -20.16 -4.58 -6.06
C PRO A 97 -20.34 -3.72 -4.79
N GLY A 98 -19.89 -2.46 -4.85
CA GLY A 98 -19.86 -1.55 -3.72
C GLY A 98 -18.70 -1.78 -2.73
N GLY A 99 -17.76 -2.65 -3.07
CA GLY A 99 -16.51 -2.81 -2.35
C GLY A 99 -15.60 -1.59 -2.50
N VAL A 100 -14.60 -1.44 -1.64
CA VAL A 100 -13.74 -0.25 -1.60
C VAL A 100 -12.26 -0.60 -1.64
N LEU A 101 -11.51 0.14 -2.45
CA LEU A 101 -10.04 0.20 -2.39
C LEU A 101 -9.64 1.38 -1.50
N VAL A 102 -8.75 1.14 -0.55
CA VAL A 102 -8.10 2.18 0.27
C VAL A 102 -6.58 2.10 0.06
N ASN A 103 -6.02 3.15 -0.51
CA ASN A 103 -4.59 3.26 -0.79
C ASN A 103 -3.95 4.38 0.03
N PHE A 104 -2.88 4.07 0.77
CA PHE A 104 -2.01 5.01 1.48
C PHE A 104 -0.67 5.08 0.75
N ASP A 105 -0.39 6.19 0.07
CA ASP A 105 0.83 6.29 -0.74
C ASP A 105 1.34 7.73 -0.85
N ALA A 106 2.45 7.92 -1.55
CA ALA A 106 3.05 9.22 -1.81
C ALA A 106 3.63 9.30 -3.23
N ASP A 107 4.08 10.48 -3.65
CA ASP A 107 4.73 10.70 -4.95
C ASP A 107 6.25 10.54 -4.84
N TYR A 108 6.70 9.34 -4.41
CA TYR A 108 8.12 9.05 -4.14
C TYR A 108 9.05 9.23 -5.34
N CYS A 109 8.55 9.05 -6.56
CA CYS A 109 9.35 9.27 -7.77
C CYS A 109 9.61 10.76 -8.07
N ARG A 110 8.90 11.67 -7.39
CA ARG A 110 9.01 13.13 -7.56
C ARG A 110 9.40 13.85 -6.28
N GLU A 111 9.99 13.13 -5.34
CA GLU A 111 10.53 13.72 -4.13
C GLU A 111 11.48 14.87 -4.47
N LYS A 112 11.33 15.97 -3.76
CA LYS A 112 12.39 16.98 -3.66
C LYS A 112 13.42 16.47 -2.67
N GLU A 113 14.67 16.98 -2.76
CA GLU A 113 15.69 16.64 -1.77
C GLU A 113 15.10 16.71 -0.35
N PRO A 114 15.32 15.66 0.45
CA PRO A 114 14.67 15.58 1.76
C PRO A 114 15.14 16.74 2.64
N GLU A 115 14.17 17.39 3.30
CA GLU A 115 14.48 18.19 4.48
C GLU A 115 15.30 17.35 5.47
N ALA A 116 16.18 17.99 6.24
CA ALA A 116 17.06 17.30 7.16
C ALA A 116 16.27 16.37 8.09
N LEU A 117 16.44 15.05 7.91
CA LEU A 117 15.79 14.05 8.74
C LEU A 117 16.24 14.16 10.20
N PRO A 118 15.37 13.85 11.18
CA PRO A 118 15.74 13.78 12.60
C PRO A 118 17.02 12.98 12.83
N ALA A 119 17.77 13.33 13.88
CA ALA A 119 19.08 12.72 14.15
C ALA A 119 19.01 11.21 14.41
N ASP A 120 17.89 10.74 14.95
CA ASP A 120 17.53 9.36 15.30
C ASP A 120 16.67 8.65 14.24
N HIS A 121 16.51 9.25 13.06
CA HIS A 121 15.63 8.72 12.01
C HIS A 121 16.01 7.29 11.59
N ALA A 122 15.03 6.39 11.50
CA ALA A 122 15.22 4.97 11.20
C ALA A 122 15.99 4.72 9.88
N HIS A 123 15.82 5.55 8.85
CA HIS A 123 16.50 5.40 7.56
C HIS A 123 17.99 5.77 7.59
N LYS A 124 18.50 6.41 8.66
CA LYS A 124 19.95 6.71 8.76
C LYS A 124 20.85 5.50 8.88
N SER A 125 20.28 4.36 9.29
CA SER A 125 21.01 3.08 9.37
C SER A 125 21.00 2.27 8.08
N ILE A 126 20.33 2.75 7.02
CA ILE A 126 20.26 2.03 5.74
C ILE A 126 21.63 2.06 5.06
N ALA A 127 22.10 0.89 4.62
CA ALA A 127 23.37 0.77 3.92
C ALA A 127 23.39 1.64 2.65
N PRO A 128 24.49 2.38 2.39
CA PRO A 128 24.59 3.27 1.21
C PRO A 128 24.32 2.56 -0.13
N GLY A 129 24.68 1.26 -0.24
CA GLY A 129 24.39 0.44 -1.42
C GLY A 129 22.89 0.31 -1.68
N LEU A 130 22.12 0.01 -0.65
CA LEU A 130 20.65 -0.13 -0.74
C LEU A 130 19.99 1.20 -1.11
N MET A 131 20.46 2.31 -0.57
CA MET A 131 19.95 3.64 -0.95
C MET A 131 20.22 3.94 -2.43
N LYS A 132 21.39 3.55 -2.95
CA LYS A 132 21.71 3.71 -4.37
C LYS A 132 20.78 2.87 -5.26
N GLU A 133 20.49 1.64 -4.87
CA GLU A 133 19.54 0.77 -5.58
C GLU A 133 18.13 1.36 -5.57
N TYR A 134 17.69 1.88 -4.44
CA TYR A 134 16.40 2.56 -4.30
C TYR A 134 16.27 3.78 -5.22
N GLU A 135 17.29 4.64 -5.27
CA GLU A 135 17.30 5.79 -6.17
C GLU A 135 17.34 5.37 -7.66
N ALA A 136 18.13 4.34 -8.00
CA ALA A 136 18.15 3.80 -9.36
C ALA A 136 16.78 3.27 -9.79
N PHE A 137 16.09 2.58 -8.90
CA PHE A 137 14.73 2.08 -9.15
C PHE A 137 13.72 3.24 -9.38
N LYS A 138 13.79 4.30 -8.57
CA LYS A 138 12.97 5.50 -8.78
C LYS A 138 13.23 6.16 -10.14
N GLU A 139 14.50 6.26 -10.54
CA GLU A 139 14.90 6.82 -11.84
C GLU A 139 14.34 5.98 -13.01
N GLU A 140 14.31 4.66 -12.88
CA GLU A 140 13.76 3.76 -13.89
C GLU A 140 12.25 3.94 -14.05
N LEU A 141 11.51 4.09 -12.94
CA LEU A 141 10.05 4.25 -12.94
C LEU A 141 9.59 5.66 -13.38
N ARG A 142 10.38 6.70 -13.05
CA ARG A 142 10.00 8.11 -13.23
C ARG A 142 9.49 8.49 -14.61
N PRO A 143 10.09 8.02 -15.75
CA PRO A 143 9.64 8.41 -17.08
C PRO A 143 8.19 8.00 -17.40
N GLY A 144 7.70 6.91 -16.81
CA GLY A 144 6.35 6.38 -17.01
C GLY A 144 5.30 7.01 -16.11
N GLN A 145 5.71 7.76 -15.07
CA GLN A 145 4.81 8.25 -14.03
C GLN A 145 4.42 9.71 -14.20
N LYS A 146 3.16 10.01 -13.93
CA LYS A 146 2.62 11.36 -13.79
C LYS A 146 2.51 11.78 -12.31
N PRO A 147 2.28 13.08 -12.01
CA PRO A 147 2.09 13.55 -10.63
C PRO A 147 0.97 12.82 -9.89
N ARG A 148 1.25 12.37 -8.68
CA ARG A 148 0.32 11.66 -7.81
C ARG A 148 -0.30 12.61 -6.76
N PRO A 149 -1.50 12.36 -6.27
CA PRO A 149 -2.45 11.29 -6.61
C PRO A 149 -3.37 11.61 -7.81
N VAL A 150 -3.10 12.66 -8.58
CA VAL A 150 -3.95 13.00 -9.75
C VAL A 150 -3.93 11.90 -10.79
N TRP A 151 -2.75 11.34 -11.04
CA TRP A 151 -2.61 10.21 -11.96
C TRP A 151 -3.38 8.96 -11.48
N ASP A 152 -3.32 8.66 -10.19
CA ASP A 152 -4.10 7.56 -9.61
C ASP A 152 -5.60 7.74 -9.84
N GLN A 153 -6.12 8.97 -9.68
CA GLN A 153 -7.53 9.25 -9.91
C GLN A 153 -7.93 9.00 -11.38
N GLU A 154 -7.07 9.41 -12.34
CA GLU A 154 -7.28 9.13 -13.77
C GLU A 154 -7.32 7.63 -14.05
N LEU A 155 -6.34 6.87 -13.53
CA LEU A 155 -6.23 5.43 -13.74
C LEU A 155 -7.38 4.65 -13.08
N LEU A 156 -7.75 5.01 -11.85
CA LEU A 156 -8.86 4.39 -11.13
C LEU A 156 -10.20 4.62 -11.84
N ALA A 157 -10.43 5.84 -12.32
CA ALA A 157 -11.63 6.14 -13.11
C ALA A 157 -11.67 5.34 -14.41
N ALA A 158 -10.53 5.18 -15.09
CA ALA A 158 -10.41 4.36 -16.30
C ALA A 158 -10.66 2.86 -16.01
N ALA A 159 -10.22 2.35 -14.85
CA ALA A 159 -10.44 0.98 -14.39
C ALA A 159 -11.89 0.71 -13.92
N GLY A 160 -12.77 1.72 -13.87
CA GLY A 160 -14.17 1.55 -13.51
C GLY A 160 -14.55 1.98 -12.08
N PHE A 161 -13.58 2.37 -11.25
CA PHE A 161 -13.85 2.87 -9.91
C PHE A 161 -14.64 4.18 -9.93
N ARG A 162 -15.46 4.37 -8.91
CA ARG A 162 -16.35 5.53 -8.73
C ARG A 162 -16.11 6.19 -7.38
N GLN A 163 -16.68 7.38 -7.18
CA GLN A 163 -16.62 8.11 -5.91
C GLN A 163 -15.18 8.22 -5.35
N ILE A 164 -14.22 8.50 -6.24
CA ILE A 164 -12.80 8.55 -5.88
C ILE A 164 -12.55 9.76 -4.98
N GLN A 165 -12.17 9.50 -3.74
CA GLN A 165 -11.91 10.51 -2.71
C GLN A 165 -10.41 10.53 -2.39
N VAL A 166 -9.85 11.73 -2.25
CA VAL A 166 -8.44 11.91 -1.87
C VAL A 166 -8.34 12.76 -0.62
N ASP A 167 -7.67 12.23 0.40
CA ASP A 167 -7.31 12.98 1.59
C ASP A 167 -5.80 13.25 1.61
N ARG A 168 -5.43 14.51 1.44
CA ARG A 168 -4.04 15.00 1.49
C ARG A 168 -3.64 15.47 2.89
N THR A 169 -4.56 15.43 3.86
CA THR A 169 -4.32 15.90 5.23
C THR A 169 -3.88 14.77 6.16
N VAL A 170 -3.92 13.51 5.69
CA VAL A 170 -3.53 12.33 6.46
C VAL A 170 -2.10 12.45 6.98
N TRP A 171 -1.18 12.97 6.17
CA TRP A 171 0.22 13.15 6.53
C TRP A 171 0.40 14.03 7.77
N GLN A 172 -0.31 15.18 7.86
CA GLN A 172 -0.23 16.09 9.02
C GLN A 172 -0.82 15.46 10.29
N ARG A 173 -1.78 14.52 10.13
CA ARG A 173 -2.37 13.80 11.28
C ARG A 173 -1.44 12.70 11.79
N ILE A 174 -0.72 12.03 10.90
CA ILE A 174 0.22 10.97 11.27
C ILE A 174 1.51 11.58 11.84
N TYR A 175 2.00 12.66 11.23
CA TYR A 175 3.25 13.31 11.60
C TYR A 175 3.02 14.75 12.08
N PRO A 176 2.36 14.94 13.24
CA PRO A 176 2.16 16.28 13.80
C PRO A 176 3.48 16.94 14.23
N LYS A 177 4.52 16.12 14.44
CA LYS A 177 5.91 16.51 14.69
C LYS A 177 6.83 15.49 14.04
N PRO A 178 8.02 15.92 13.52
CA PRO A 178 9.04 14.96 13.08
C PRO A 178 9.50 14.07 14.23
N ASP A 179 9.53 12.77 14.00
CA ASP A 179 10.04 11.72 14.89
C ASP A 179 10.94 10.75 14.12
N GLU A 180 11.37 9.66 14.75
CA GLU A 180 12.24 8.64 14.14
C GLU A 180 11.63 7.93 12.92
N PHE A 181 10.30 7.96 12.77
CA PHE A 181 9.55 7.38 11.64
C PHE A 181 9.01 8.43 10.67
N TYR A 182 9.38 9.69 10.86
CA TYR A 182 8.89 10.79 10.03
C TYR A 182 9.16 10.56 8.55
N ASN A 183 8.12 10.58 7.73
CA ASN A 183 8.26 10.54 6.28
C ASN A 183 8.23 11.98 5.71
N PRO A 184 9.33 12.46 5.13
CA PRO A 184 9.40 13.81 4.57
C PRO A 184 8.52 13.98 3.33
N THR A 185 8.19 12.88 2.62
CA THR A 185 7.28 12.93 1.46
C THR A 185 5.84 12.89 1.94
N PRO A 186 5.03 13.93 1.64
CA PRO A 186 3.65 13.95 2.06
C PRO A 186 2.84 12.78 1.48
N ILE A 187 2.34 11.93 2.37
CA ILE A 187 1.45 10.83 1.98
C ILE A 187 0.02 11.35 1.80
N PHE A 188 -0.71 10.68 0.92
CA PHE A 188 -2.15 10.84 0.72
C PHE A 188 -2.87 9.53 1.01
N THR A 189 -4.14 9.61 1.33
CA THR A 189 -5.06 8.48 1.30
C THR A 189 -6.02 8.64 0.13
N LEU A 190 -6.27 7.54 -0.54
CA LEU A 190 -7.21 7.49 -1.64
C LEU A 190 -8.23 6.37 -1.34
N ALA A 191 -9.53 6.69 -1.43
CA ALA A 191 -10.61 5.72 -1.35
C ALA A 191 -11.39 5.73 -2.67
N ALA A 192 -11.65 4.54 -3.25
CA ALA A 192 -12.35 4.38 -4.51
C ALA A 192 -13.28 3.17 -4.45
N PHE A 193 -14.49 3.27 -4.99
CA PHE A 193 -15.54 2.25 -4.90
C PHE A 193 -15.75 1.54 -6.25
N ALA A 194 -15.92 0.22 -6.19
CA ALA A 194 -16.26 -0.61 -7.35
C ALA A 194 -17.76 -0.57 -7.70
#